data_557d9e129695b966ca60f4c74094e6ce
#
_entry.id   557d9e129695b966ca60f4c74094e6ce
#
_cell.length_a   1.000
_cell.length_b   1.000
_cell.length_c   1.000
_cell.angle_alpha   90.00
_cell.angle_beta   90.00
_cell.angle_gamma   90.00
#
_symmetry.space_group_name_H-M   'P 1'
#
loop_
_entity.id
_entity.type
_entity.pdbx_description
1 polymer ?
#
loop_
_entity_poly.entity_id
_entity_poly.type
_entity_poly.pdbx_seq_one_letter_code
_entity_poly.pdbx_strand_id
1 'polypeptide(L)'
;MFKTTCATISLLIFVNPALAATCVTARDGAALKTAVMQQALMVAAFQCREASAYNGFVTIYRKELRSSDAALKAFFMRRGGGEGGYDSFKTKAANLSALEQARHSEAFCADTHALYAAVLAHRGSLISFVDSLPAVPNMGEACIESRKTPQLASAGR
;
A
#
# COMPACT_ATOMS: atom_id res chain seq x y z
N MET A 1 -24.32 56.70 36.43
CA MET A 1 -23.71 56.38 35.12
C MET A 1 -22.99 55.07 35.29
N PHE A 2 -23.63 53.93 34.99
CA PHE A 2 -23.02 52.60 35.02
C PHE A 2 -22.59 52.22 33.61
N LYS A 3 -21.30 52.06 33.37
CA LYS A 3 -20.74 51.55 32.10
C LYS A 3 -20.69 50.04 32.19
N THR A 4 -21.54 49.34 31.47
CA THR A 4 -21.50 47.87 31.31
C THR A 4 -20.53 47.50 30.19
N THR A 5 -19.38 46.97 30.55
CA THR A 5 -18.42 46.41 29.61
C THR A 5 -18.82 44.98 29.28
N CYS A 6 -19.23 44.76 28.03
CA CYS A 6 -19.53 43.43 27.50
C CYS A 6 -18.23 42.75 27.04
N ALA A 7 -17.77 41.76 27.79
CA ALA A 7 -16.63 40.94 27.43
C ALA A 7 -17.06 39.84 26.47
N THR A 8 -16.66 39.93 25.20
CA THR A 8 -16.88 38.89 24.20
C THR A 8 -15.82 37.78 24.40
N ILE A 9 -16.26 36.63 24.87
CA ILE A 9 -15.42 35.42 24.97
C ILE A 9 -15.35 34.79 23.58
N SER A 10 -14.22 34.95 22.88
CA SER A 10 -13.94 34.24 21.65
C SER A 10 -13.58 32.78 21.96
N LEU A 11 -14.50 31.87 21.67
CA LEU A 11 -14.29 30.43 21.77
C LEU A 11 -13.43 29.97 20.59
N LEU A 12 -12.14 29.80 20.82
CA LEU A 12 -11.23 29.20 19.85
C LEU A 12 -11.50 27.69 19.76
N ILE A 13 -12.20 27.28 18.70
CA ILE A 13 -12.39 25.86 18.34
C ILE A 13 -11.06 25.35 17.80
N PHE A 14 -10.29 24.65 18.63
CA PHE A 14 -9.13 23.86 18.17
C PHE A 14 -9.64 22.66 17.39
N VAL A 15 -9.70 22.78 16.08
CA VAL A 15 -9.89 21.65 15.18
C VAL A 15 -8.58 20.85 15.20
N ASN A 16 -8.59 19.73 15.91
CA ASN A 16 -7.47 18.79 15.94
C ASN A 16 -7.37 18.05 14.58
N PRO A 17 -6.36 18.29 13.75
CA PRO A 17 -6.19 17.55 12.48
C PRO A 17 -5.55 16.17 12.67
N ALA A 18 -5.42 15.68 13.92
CA ALA A 18 -4.54 14.56 14.25
C ALA A 18 -5.13 13.15 14.02
N LEU A 19 -6.39 13.01 13.58
CA LEU A 19 -7.03 11.67 13.42
C LEU A 19 -7.09 11.14 11.98
N ALA A 20 -6.60 11.87 10.99
CA ALA A 20 -6.72 11.48 9.57
C ALA A 20 -5.58 10.60 9.03
N ALA A 21 -4.55 10.26 9.82
CA ALA A 21 -3.30 9.71 9.29
C ALA A 21 -3.01 8.24 9.63
N THR A 22 -3.91 7.51 10.28
CA THR A 22 -3.58 6.17 10.83
C THR A 22 -4.02 4.99 9.98
N CYS A 23 -4.95 5.17 9.08
CA CYS A 23 -5.44 4.06 8.26
C CYS A 23 -4.71 3.95 6.90
N VAL A 24 -4.77 2.78 6.31
CA VAL A 24 -4.20 2.45 4.99
C VAL A 24 -5.31 2.58 3.94
N THR A 25 -5.15 3.49 2.98
CA THR A 25 -6.08 3.59 1.85
C THR A 25 -5.96 2.38 0.93
N ALA A 26 -6.96 2.10 0.10
CA ALA A 26 -6.87 1.02 -0.90
C ALA A 26 -5.64 1.18 -1.80
N ARG A 27 -5.35 2.42 -2.23
CA ARG A 27 -4.16 2.73 -3.04
C ARG A 27 -2.85 2.44 -2.29
N ASP A 28 -2.77 2.80 -1.01
CA ASP A 28 -1.58 2.53 -0.19
C ASP A 28 -1.42 1.02 0.03
N GLY A 29 -2.51 0.30 0.30
CA GLY A 29 -2.52 -1.16 0.42
C GLY A 29 -2.03 -1.86 -0.84
N ALA A 30 -2.52 -1.42 -2.01
CA ALA A 30 -2.05 -1.95 -3.29
C ALA A 30 -0.55 -1.68 -3.50
N ALA A 31 -0.05 -0.48 -3.15
CA ALA A 31 1.37 -0.14 -3.27
C ALA A 31 2.25 -0.99 -2.35
N LEU A 32 1.81 -1.24 -1.12
CA LEU A 32 2.50 -2.12 -0.17
C LEU A 32 2.55 -3.56 -0.66
N LYS A 33 1.42 -4.12 -1.12
CA LYS A 33 1.33 -5.46 -1.70
C LYS A 33 2.22 -5.60 -2.93
N THR A 34 2.19 -4.60 -3.84
CA THR A 34 3.04 -4.58 -5.05
C THR A 34 4.52 -4.63 -4.68
N ALA A 35 4.95 -3.85 -3.68
CA ALA A 35 6.34 -3.84 -3.26
C ALA A 35 6.77 -5.18 -2.65
N VAL A 36 5.96 -5.78 -1.77
CA VAL A 36 6.26 -7.11 -1.19
C VAL A 36 6.35 -8.17 -2.27
N MET A 37 5.36 -8.22 -3.17
CA MET A 37 5.35 -9.15 -4.30
C MET A 37 6.59 -8.96 -5.18
N GLN A 38 6.92 -7.72 -5.54
CA GLN A 38 8.09 -7.44 -6.38
C GLN A 38 9.40 -7.89 -5.72
N GLN A 39 9.56 -7.73 -4.40
CA GLN A 39 10.73 -8.21 -3.69
C GLN A 39 10.80 -9.75 -3.67
N ALA A 40 9.68 -10.44 -3.44
CA ALA A 40 9.63 -11.91 -3.50
C ALA A 40 9.99 -12.43 -4.89
N LEU A 41 9.40 -11.84 -5.95
CA LEU A 41 9.71 -12.18 -7.33
C LEU A 41 11.20 -11.91 -7.68
N MET A 42 11.76 -10.81 -7.20
CA MET A 42 13.17 -10.49 -7.41
C MET A 42 14.09 -11.53 -6.74
N VAL A 43 13.80 -11.93 -5.51
CA VAL A 43 14.55 -13.01 -4.83
C VAL A 43 14.45 -14.32 -5.62
N ALA A 44 13.25 -14.67 -6.08
CA ALA A 44 13.04 -15.87 -6.90
C ALA A 44 13.79 -15.82 -8.23
N ALA A 45 13.89 -14.64 -8.86
CA ALA A 45 14.65 -14.46 -10.10
C ALA A 45 16.10 -14.95 -9.96
N PHE A 46 16.73 -14.67 -8.82
CA PHE A 46 18.10 -15.08 -8.53
C PHE A 46 18.20 -16.50 -7.98
N GLN A 47 17.36 -16.86 -7.04
CA GLN A 47 17.47 -18.11 -6.30
C GLN A 47 16.80 -19.31 -6.98
N CYS A 48 15.71 -19.05 -7.73
CA CYS A 48 14.93 -20.09 -8.42
C CYS A 48 15.16 -20.12 -9.94
N ARG A 49 16.11 -19.33 -10.46
CA ARG A 49 16.44 -19.23 -11.90
C ARG A 49 15.32 -18.64 -12.75
N GLU A 50 14.49 -17.76 -12.19
CA GLU A 50 13.32 -17.14 -12.85
C GLU A 50 13.63 -15.75 -13.43
N ALA A 51 14.89 -15.46 -13.78
CA ALA A 51 15.30 -14.15 -14.30
C ALA A 51 14.51 -13.72 -15.54
N SER A 52 14.19 -14.65 -16.44
CA SER A 52 13.40 -14.37 -17.65
C SER A 52 11.98 -13.95 -17.31
N ALA A 53 11.32 -14.64 -16.37
CA ALA A 53 9.98 -14.32 -15.91
C ALA A 53 9.94 -12.96 -15.20
N TYR A 54 10.94 -12.66 -14.37
CA TYR A 54 11.09 -11.34 -13.74
C TYR A 54 11.22 -10.21 -14.76
N ASN A 55 12.06 -10.38 -15.77
CA ASN A 55 12.25 -9.40 -16.83
C ASN A 55 10.94 -9.17 -17.63
N GLY A 56 10.19 -10.24 -17.92
CA GLY A 56 8.87 -10.16 -18.52
C GLY A 56 7.89 -9.36 -17.66
N PHE A 57 7.80 -9.67 -16.37
CA PHE A 57 6.97 -8.97 -15.41
C PHE A 57 7.30 -7.46 -15.36
N VAL A 58 8.57 -7.11 -15.16
CA VAL A 58 8.99 -5.70 -15.09
C VAL A 58 8.74 -4.96 -16.41
N THR A 59 8.87 -5.64 -17.54
CA THR A 59 8.63 -5.04 -18.87
C THR A 59 7.15 -4.76 -19.08
N ILE A 60 6.28 -5.72 -18.80
CA ILE A 60 4.83 -5.59 -18.97
C ILE A 60 4.27 -4.50 -18.05
N TYR A 61 4.64 -4.53 -16.77
CA TYR A 61 4.07 -3.66 -15.75
C TYR A 61 4.90 -2.42 -15.41
N ARG A 62 5.87 -2.05 -16.26
CA ARG A 62 6.83 -0.95 -16.00
C ARG A 62 6.19 0.34 -15.52
N LYS A 63 5.11 0.79 -16.17
CA LYS A 63 4.43 2.05 -15.80
C LYS A 63 3.73 1.92 -14.45
N GLU A 64 3.07 0.80 -14.22
CA GLU A 64 2.31 0.54 -12.99
C GLU A 64 3.24 0.34 -11.79
N LEU A 65 4.36 -0.36 -11.97
CA LEU A 65 5.40 -0.51 -10.95
C LEU A 65 5.97 0.85 -10.53
N ARG A 66 6.25 1.75 -11.47
CA ARG A 66 6.70 3.12 -11.16
C ARG A 66 5.63 3.91 -10.40
N SER A 67 4.38 3.82 -10.81
CA SER A 67 3.27 4.49 -10.13
C SER A 67 3.06 3.96 -8.72
N SER A 68 3.15 2.64 -8.54
CA SER A 68 3.07 1.97 -7.25
C SER A 68 4.22 2.36 -6.31
N ASP A 69 5.45 2.42 -6.83
CA ASP A 69 6.62 2.85 -6.06
C ASP A 69 6.49 4.32 -5.61
N ALA A 70 6.01 5.21 -6.48
CA ALA A 70 5.73 6.60 -6.11
C ALA A 70 4.63 6.70 -5.02
N ALA A 71 3.58 5.87 -5.10
CA ALA A 71 2.54 5.82 -4.07
C ALA A 71 3.09 5.30 -2.74
N LEU A 72 3.98 4.30 -2.77
CA LEU A 72 4.65 3.76 -1.58
C LEU A 72 5.53 4.83 -0.89
N LYS A 73 6.34 5.57 -1.66
CA LYS A 73 7.12 6.68 -1.12
C LYS A 73 6.22 7.73 -0.46
N ALA A 74 5.17 8.15 -1.16
CA ALA A 74 4.21 9.12 -0.62
C ALA A 74 3.52 8.62 0.66
N PHE A 75 3.25 7.32 0.78
CA PHE A 75 2.71 6.71 1.99
C PHE A 75 3.66 6.89 3.19
N PHE A 76 4.96 6.57 3.04
CA PHE A 76 5.93 6.72 4.11
C PHE A 76 6.20 8.20 4.46
N MET A 77 6.21 9.09 3.46
CA MET A 77 6.31 10.54 3.70
C MET A 77 5.16 11.06 4.56
N ARG A 78 3.92 10.70 4.24
CA ARG A 78 2.73 11.11 5.02
C ARG A 78 2.74 10.58 6.45
N ARG A 79 3.36 9.44 6.70
CA ARG A 79 3.45 8.81 8.03
C ARG A 79 4.68 9.24 8.84
N GLY A 80 5.45 10.20 8.35
CA GLY A 80 6.65 10.68 9.04
C GLY A 80 7.85 9.74 8.97
N GLY A 81 7.75 8.61 8.25
CA GLY A 81 8.87 7.68 8.06
C GLY A 81 9.88 8.14 7.01
N GLY A 82 9.48 9.06 6.13
CA GLY A 82 10.34 9.62 5.09
C GLY A 82 10.94 8.56 4.16
N GLU A 83 12.06 8.89 3.52
CA GLU A 83 12.81 7.96 2.67
C GLU A 83 13.38 6.77 3.47
N GLY A 84 13.84 7.01 4.69
CA GLY A 84 14.36 5.94 5.56
C GLY A 84 13.32 4.87 5.88
N GLY A 85 12.05 5.25 6.08
CA GLY A 85 10.95 4.32 6.28
C GLY A 85 10.65 3.50 5.02
N TYR A 86 10.65 4.15 3.85
CA TYR A 86 10.49 3.50 2.56
C TYR A 86 11.60 2.47 2.28
N ASP A 87 12.86 2.86 2.45
CA ASP A 87 14.01 1.97 2.21
C ASP A 87 14.03 0.80 3.20
N SER A 88 13.78 1.08 4.48
CA SER A 88 13.66 0.05 5.52
C SER A 88 12.58 -0.97 5.20
N PHE A 89 11.42 -0.52 4.73
CA PHE A 89 10.34 -1.41 4.32
C PHE A 89 10.75 -2.32 3.17
N LYS A 90 11.32 -1.78 2.10
CA LYS A 90 11.75 -2.58 0.93
C LYS A 90 12.85 -3.57 1.31
N THR A 91 13.82 -3.14 2.09
CA THR A 91 14.90 -4.00 2.61
C THR A 91 14.33 -5.14 3.46
N LYS A 92 13.39 -4.83 4.36
CA LYS A 92 12.73 -5.84 5.20
C LYS A 92 11.94 -6.84 4.37
N ALA A 93 11.21 -6.40 3.36
CA ALA A 93 10.47 -7.28 2.46
C ALA A 93 11.41 -8.23 1.69
N ALA A 94 12.52 -7.72 1.17
CA ALA A 94 13.53 -8.54 0.49
C ALA A 94 14.17 -9.57 1.44
N ASN A 95 14.54 -9.13 2.66
CA ASN A 95 15.15 -10.02 3.66
C ASN A 95 14.19 -11.12 4.12
N LEU A 96 12.90 -10.80 4.31
CA LEU A 96 11.90 -11.82 4.65
C LEU A 96 11.73 -12.85 3.52
N SER A 97 11.71 -12.41 2.28
CA SER A 97 11.64 -13.32 1.12
C SER A 97 12.90 -14.19 0.98
N ALA A 98 14.08 -13.62 1.23
CA ALA A 98 15.34 -14.38 1.22
C ALA A 98 15.40 -15.39 2.37
N LEU A 99 14.88 -15.02 3.55
CA LEU A 99 14.82 -15.92 4.69
C LEU A 99 13.85 -17.08 4.47
N GLU A 100 12.69 -16.80 3.88
CA GLU A 100 11.72 -17.83 3.48
C GLU A 100 12.34 -18.79 2.45
N GLN A 101 12.99 -18.25 1.43
CA GLN A 101 13.72 -19.06 0.46
C GLN A 101 14.80 -19.93 1.10
N ALA A 102 15.57 -19.40 2.05
CA ALA A 102 16.63 -20.16 2.70
C ALA A 102 16.09 -21.30 3.59
N ARG A 103 14.89 -21.10 4.19
CA ARG A 103 14.25 -22.10 5.09
C ARG A 103 13.46 -23.16 4.33
N HIS A 104 12.77 -22.74 3.26
CA HIS A 104 11.79 -23.54 2.52
C HIS A 104 11.99 -23.42 1.01
N SER A 105 13.24 -23.64 0.53
CA SER A 105 13.67 -23.35 -0.83
C SER A 105 12.76 -23.93 -1.92
N GLU A 106 12.37 -25.19 -1.78
CA GLU A 106 11.54 -25.87 -2.77
C GLU A 106 10.12 -25.28 -2.80
N ALA A 107 9.49 -25.10 -1.65
CA ALA A 107 8.16 -24.52 -1.54
C ALA A 107 8.16 -23.04 -2.03
N PHE A 108 9.16 -22.25 -1.62
CA PHE A 108 9.29 -20.86 -2.06
C PHE A 108 9.42 -20.76 -3.60
N CYS A 109 10.24 -21.62 -4.21
CA CYS A 109 10.41 -21.61 -5.66
C CYS A 109 9.13 -22.08 -6.38
N ALA A 110 8.42 -23.09 -5.86
CA ALA A 110 7.15 -23.52 -6.41
C ALA A 110 6.08 -22.42 -6.34
N ASP A 111 5.94 -21.77 -5.19
CA ASP A 111 4.95 -20.69 -4.96
C ASP A 111 5.25 -19.47 -5.83
N THR A 112 6.54 -19.07 -5.93
CA THR A 112 6.93 -17.93 -6.77
C THR A 112 6.81 -18.23 -8.26
N HIS A 113 7.06 -19.46 -8.69
CA HIS A 113 6.81 -19.91 -10.07
C HIS A 113 5.31 -19.80 -10.41
N ALA A 114 4.42 -20.27 -9.52
CA ALA A 114 2.98 -20.14 -9.69
C ALA A 114 2.55 -18.66 -9.72
N LEU A 115 3.14 -17.82 -8.87
CA LEU A 115 2.87 -16.38 -8.84
C LEU A 115 3.31 -15.69 -10.14
N TYR A 116 4.47 -16.06 -10.71
CA TYR A 116 4.89 -15.57 -12.03
C TYR A 116 3.91 -15.98 -13.12
N ALA A 117 3.53 -17.26 -13.16
CA ALA A 117 2.56 -17.74 -14.13
C ALA A 117 1.24 -16.96 -14.05
N ALA A 118 0.74 -16.72 -12.84
CA ALA A 118 -0.49 -16.00 -12.61
C ALA A 118 -0.39 -14.53 -13.04
N VAL A 119 0.66 -13.81 -12.61
CA VAL A 119 0.80 -12.37 -12.93
C VAL A 119 1.07 -12.13 -14.41
N LEU A 120 1.84 -13.00 -15.07
CA LEU A 120 2.13 -12.86 -16.50
C LEU A 120 0.92 -13.24 -17.40
N ALA A 121 0.04 -14.12 -16.92
CA ALA A 121 -1.21 -14.47 -17.60
C ALA A 121 -2.34 -13.46 -17.33
N HIS A 122 -2.20 -12.60 -16.32
CA HIS A 122 -3.24 -11.64 -15.93
C HIS A 122 -3.49 -10.60 -17.03
N ARG A 123 -4.76 -10.41 -17.42
CA ARG A 123 -5.18 -9.49 -18.50
C ARG A 123 -5.60 -8.11 -17.98
N GLY A 124 -5.67 -7.94 -16.68
CA GLY A 124 -6.04 -6.67 -16.03
C GLY A 124 -4.83 -5.82 -15.63
N SER A 125 -5.10 -4.80 -14.83
CA SER A 125 -4.05 -3.95 -14.25
C SER A 125 -3.29 -4.68 -13.15
N LEU A 126 -2.05 -4.28 -12.89
CA LEU A 126 -1.29 -4.81 -11.76
C LEU A 126 -2.02 -4.59 -10.41
N ILE A 127 -2.72 -3.46 -10.27
CA ILE A 127 -3.51 -3.16 -9.07
C ILE A 127 -4.61 -4.20 -8.88
N SER A 128 -5.37 -4.54 -9.94
CA SER A 128 -6.42 -5.57 -9.82
C SER A 128 -5.86 -6.94 -9.47
N PHE A 129 -4.64 -7.25 -9.90
CA PHE A 129 -3.97 -8.48 -9.52
C PHE A 129 -3.57 -8.47 -8.04
N VAL A 130 -2.87 -7.43 -7.57
CA VAL A 130 -2.40 -7.39 -6.18
C VAL A 130 -3.53 -7.23 -5.17
N ASP A 131 -4.67 -6.67 -5.56
CA ASP A 131 -5.85 -6.59 -4.69
C ASP A 131 -6.40 -7.99 -4.36
N SER A 132 -6.24 -8.96 -5.26
CA SER A 132 -6.61 -10.36 -5.02
C SER A 132 -5.64 -11.10 -4.07
N LEU A 133 -4.45 -10.56 -3.85
CA LEU A 133 -3.46 -11.16 -2.94
C LEU A 133 -3.80 -10.90 -1.47
N PRO A 134 -3.34 -11.76 -0.55
CA PRO A 134 -3.50 -11.55 0.89
C PRO A 134 -2.98 -10.18 1.34
N ALA A 135 -3.54 -9.68 2.45
CA ALA A 135 -3.05 -8.44 3.06
C ALA A 135 -1.63 -8.63 3.59
N VAL A 136 -0.82 -7.56 3.49
CA VAL A 136 0.52 -7.55 4.10
C VAL A 136 0.37 -7.44 5.61
N PRO A 137 0.91 -8.38 6.41
CA PRO A 137 0.78 -8.35 7.86
C PRO A 137 1.39 -7.07 8.47
N ASN A 138 0.80 -6.58 9.56
CA ASN A 138 1.31 -5.46 10.37
C ASN A 138 1.41 -4.11 9.64
N MET A 139 0.62 -3.89 8.60
CA MET A 139 0.66 -2.64 7.81
C MET A 139 -0.34 -1.56 8.26
N GLY A 140 -1.08 -1.79 9.33
CA GLY A 140 -2.15 -0.93 9.83
C GLY A 140 -3.53 -1.32 9.30
N GLU A 141 -4.57 -0.76 9.92
CA GLU A 141 -5.95 -1.01 9.54
C GLU A 141 -6.31 -0.26 8.24
N ALA A 142 -7.12 -0.91 7.39
CA ALA A 142 -7.65 -0.27 6.19
C ALA A 142 -8.58 0.90 6.58
N CYS A 143 -8.52 1.98 5.80
CA CYS A 143 -9.48 3.07 5.94
C CYS A 143 -10.89 2.55 5.65
N ILE A 144 -11.79 2.73 6.59
CA ILE A 144 -13.22 2.55 6.34
C ILE A 144 -13.65 3.76 5.50
N GLU A 145 -13.79 3.58 4.20
CA GLU A 145 -14.47 4.58 3.38
C GLU A 145 -15.92 4.67 3.89
N SER A 146 -16.24 5.76 4.57
CA SER A 146 -17.63 6.09 4.86
C SER A 146 -18.35 6.19 3.52
N ARG A 147 -19.06 5.09 3.17
CA ARG A 147 -19.93 5.06 2.00
C ARG A 147 -20.87 6.24 2.16
N LYS A 148 -20.68 7.34 1.39
CA LYS A 148 -21.63 8.44 1.32
C LYS A 148 -22.97 7.81 0.92
N THR A 149 -23.83 7.63 1.90
CA THR A 149 -25.23 7.28 1.65
C THR A 149 -25.78 8.40 0.75
N PRO A 150 -26.32 8.10 -0.42
CA PRO A 150 -26.98 9.12 -1.22
C PRO A 150 -28.10 9.70 -0.34
N GLN A 151 -27.97 10.97 0.03
CA GLN A 151 -29.04 11.70 0.70
C GLN A 151 -30.17 11.80 -0.32
N LEU A 152 -31.17 10.93 -0.16
CA LEU A 152 -32.44 11.08 -0.87
C LEU A 152 -32.95 12.50 -0.53
N ALA A 153 -32.87 13.38 -1.53
CA ALA A 153 -33.52 14.69 -1.46
C ALA A 153 -35.00 14.42 -1.20
N SER A 154 -35.46 14.68 0.03
CA SER A 154 -36.87 14.67 0.34
C SER A 154 -37.49 15.84 -0.44
N ALA A 155 -38.16 15.52 -1.54
CA ALA A 155 -39.02 16.43 -2.23
C ALA A 155 -40.15 16.77 -1.25
N GLY A 156 -40.01 17.93 -0.60
CA GLY A 156 -41.09 18.53 0.16
C GLY A 156 -42.18 18.99 -0.79
N ARG A 157 -43.36 18.59 -0.44
CA ARG A 157 -44.64 18.98 -1.04
C ARG A 157 -45.04 20.33 -0.47
#